data_28abc33e34344eb56e1361c5db3bd20b
#
_entry.id   28abc33e34344eb56e1361c5db3bd20b
#
_cell.length_a   1.000
_cell.length_b   1.000
_cell.length_c   1.000
_cell.angle_alpha   90.00
_cell.angle_beta   90.00
_cell.angle_gamma   90.00
#
_symmetry.space_group_name_H-M   'P 1'
#
loop_
_entity.id
_entity.type
_entity.pdbx_description
1 polymer ?
#
loop_
_entity_poly.entity_id
_entity_poly.type
_entity_poly.pdbx_seq_one_letter_code
_entity_poly.pdbx_strand_id
1 'polypeptide(L)'
;NAGSLASLSFGQGGLTVTPLQVTAMFNAIASGGEYHSPCIVSSITGGTQVPQQPQPAAACSPAVARVLQSMLATVVRSGIGGDAQPHTGTAAGKTGTAQTGQFDADGRELLHYWFAGFYPADAPRYTITVLQDSQQKPQTSSAALFAQVADALAVLDAAITEKPAENS
;
A
#
# COMPACT_ATOMS: atom_id res chain seq x y z
N ASN A 1 7.35 -27.96 3.16
CA ASN A 1 6.70 -29.04 2.43
C ASN A 1 5.77 -28.45 1.35
N ALA A 2 5.22 -29.28 0.45
CA ALA A 2 4.39 -28.81 -0.68
C ALA A 2 3.15 -28.04 -0.22
N GLY A 3 2.52 -28.46 0.88
CA GLY A 3 1.34 -27.77 1.43
C GLY A 3 1.66 -26.36 1.95
N SER A 4 2.81 -26.18 2.60
CA SER A 4 3.25 -24.86 3.06
C SER A 4 3.55 -23.92 1.89
N LEU A 5 4.12 -24.43 0.81
CA LEU A 5 4.37 -23.64 -0.41
C LEU A 5 3.05 -23.24 -1.11
N ALA A 6 2.10 -24.16 -1.18
CA ALA A 6 0.77 -23.88 -1.73
C ALA A 6 0.05 -22.79 -0.92
N SER A 7 0.04 -22.89 0.42
CA SER A 7 -0.57 -21.86 1.29
C SER A 7 0.11 -20.49 1.09
N LEU A 8 1.44 -20.48 1.03
CA LEU A 8 2.21 -19.25 0.81
C LEU A 8 1.88 -18.58 -0.54
N SER A 9 1.59 -19.36 -1.58
CA SER A 9 1.33 -18.84 -2.93
C SER A 9 0.08 -17.97 -3.04
N PHE A 10 -0.87 -18.08 -2.10
CA PHE A 10 -2.06 -17.24 -2.01
C PHE A 10 -2.12 -16.39 -0.72
N GLY A 11 -0.94 -16.20 -0.08
CA GLY A 11 -0.81 -15.27 1.06
C GLY A 11 -1.29 -15.81 2.39
N GLN A 12 -1.32 -17.13 2.57
CA GLN A 12 -1.68 -17.79 3.82
C GLN A 12 -0.49 -18.58 4.38
N GLY A 13 -0.57 -19.00 5.65
CA GLY A 13 0.46 -19.80 6.30
C GLY A 13 1.39 -18.99 7.19
N GLY A 14 2.64 -19.44 7.35
CA GLY A 14 3.59 -18.89 8.32
C GLY A 14 4.32 -17.60 7.89
N LEU A 15 3.94 -16.96 6.80
CA LEU A 15 4.56 -15.70 6.39
C LEU A 15 4.01 -14.52 7.21
N THR A 16 4.88 -13.88 7.97
CA THR A 16 4.56 -12.67 8.71
C THR A 16 5.21 -11.47 8.03
N VAL A 17 4.42 -10.43 7.78
CA VAL A 17 4.88 -9.18 7.16
C VAL A 17 4.34 -7.97 7.93
N THR A 18 5.11 -6.89 7.94
CA THR A 18 4.65 -5.62 8.48
C THR A 18 3.91 -4.81 7.43
N PRO A 19 3.00 -3.87 7.80
CA PRO A 19 2.39 -2.94 6.85
C PRO A 19 3.43 -2.17 6.03
N LEU A 20 4.57 -1.80 6.64
CA LEU A 20 5.65 -1.09 5.95
C LEU A 20 6.29 -1.94 4.84
N GLN A 21 6.48 -3.25 5.07
CA GLN A 21 6.99 -4.17 4.04
C GLN A 21 6.01 -4.32 2.88
N VAL A 22 4.69 -4.40 3.18
CA VAL A 22 3.65 -4.42 2.14
C VAL A 22 3.66 -3.11 1.36
N THR A 23 3.75 -1.96 2.04
CA THR A 23 3.87 -0.65 1.39
C THR A 23 5.09 -0.59 0.47
N ALA A 24 6.26 -1.05 0.93
CA ALA A 24 7.49 -1.07 0.14
C ALA A 24 7.38 -1.98 -1.10
N MET A 25 6.67 -3.11 -1.00
CA MET A 25 6.40 -3.99 -2.13
C MET A 25 5.52 -3.30 -3.18
N PHE A 26 4.44 -2.63 -2.77
CA PHE A 26 3.58 -1.88 -3.69
C PHE A 26 4.31 -0.66 -4.27
N ASN A 27 5.18 -0.01 -3.48
CA ASN A 27 6.04 1.06 -3.97
C ASN A 27 6.97 0.57 -5.09
N ALA A 28 7.58 -0.61 -4.96
CA ALA A 28 8.41 -1.18 -6.00
C ALA A 28 7.65 -1.40 -7.32
N ILE A 29 6.38 -1.84 -7.24
CA ILE A 29 5.52 -1.98 -8.42
C ILE A 29 5.21 -0.59 -9.01
N ALA A 30 4.83 0.38 -8.19
CA ALA A 30 4.50 1.74 -8.58
C ALA A 30 5.71 2.46 -9.23
N SER A 31 6.93 2.19 -8.74
CA SER A 31 8.19 2.75 -9.23
C SER A 31 8.78 2.02 -10.45
N GLY A 32 7.98 1.23 -11.17
CA GLY A 32 8.43 0.56 -12.38
C GLY A 32 9.33 -0.66 -12.15
N GLY A 33 9.29 -1.26 -10.97
CA GLY A 33 10.06 -2.45 -10.60
C GLY A 33 11.28 -2.16 -9.73
N GLU A 34 11.47 -0.92 -9.28
CA GLU A 34 12.58 -0.52 -8.42
C GLU A 34 12.16 -0.51 -6.94
N TYR A 35 12.86 -1.26 -6.11
CA TYR A 35 12.69 -1.25 -4.67
C TYR A 35 13.50 -0.12 -4.05
N HIS A 36 12.82 0.77 -3.34
CA HIS A 36 13.39 1.83 -2.53
C HIS A 36 13.23 1.49 -1.05
N SER A 37 14.31 1.53 -0.29
CA SER A 37 14.24 1.30 1.16
C SER A 37 13.44 2.41 1.83
N PRO A 38 12.44 2.08 2.66
CA PRO A 38 11.69 3.10 3.40
C PRO A 38 12.59 3.93 4.31
N CYS A 39 12.38 5.25 4.33
CA CYS A 39 13.07 6.18 5.23
C CYS A 39 12.06 7.07 5.93
N ILE A 40 12.21 7.23 7.25
CA ILE A 40 11.35 8.08 8.09
C ILE A 40 12.13 9.26 8.68
N VAL A 41 13.44 9.37 8.42
CA VAL A 41 14.29 10.44 8.93
C VAL A 41 14.65 11.37 7.79
N SER A 42 14.15 12.60 7.81
CA SER A 42 14.46 13.62 6.80
C SER A 42 15.65 14.52 7.20
N SER A 43 15.80 14.77 8.50
CA SER A 43 16.89 15.61 9.01
C SER A 43 17.19 15.27 10.48
N ILE A 44 18.41 15.58 10.93
CA ILE A 44 18.83 15.45 12.33
C ILE A 44 19.40 16.79 12.77
N THR A 45 18.83 17.35 13.84
CA THR A 45 19.34 18.63 14.42
C THR A 45 20.63 18.36 15.19
N GLY A 46 21.63 19.25 15.08
CA GLY A 46 22.90 19.15 15.81
C GLY A 46 24.09 18.64 14.97
N GLY A 47 23.98 18.66 13.65
CA GLY A 47 25.12 18.38 12.75
C GLY A 47 25.43 16.92 12.48
N THR A 48 24.60 15.99 12.94
CA THR A 48 24.72 14.57 12.59
C THR A 48 24.14 14.36 11.18
N GLN A 49 24.89 13.67 10.32
CA GLN A 49 24.39 13.36 8.98
C GLN A 49 23.27 12.34 9.05
N VAL A 50 22.20 12.56 8.25
CA VAL A 50 21.18 11.52 8.03
C VAL A 50 21.85 10.34 7.32
N PRO A 51 21.59 9.09 7.75
CA PRO A 51 22.14 7.93 7.07
C PRO A 51 21.82 7.95 5.59
N GLN A 52 22.84 7.74 4.75
CA GLN A 52 22.64 7.69 3.31
C GLN A 52 21.70 6.54 2.96
N GLN A 53 20.67 6.84 2.16
CA GLN A 53 19.74 5.82 1.69
C GLN A 53 20.48 4.83 0.77
N PRO A 54 20.23 3.51 0.92
CA PRO A 54 20.72 2.53 -0.04
C PRO A 54 20.26 2.88 -1.46
N GLN A 55 21.09 2.56 -2.44
CA GLN A 55 20.69 2.68 -3.84
C GLN A 55 19.48 1.79 -4.13
N PRO A 56 18.55 2.22 -4.99
CA PRO A 56 17.44 1.38 -5.39
C PRO A 56 17.91 0.03 -5.96
N ALA A 57 17.16 -1.02 -5.66
CA ALA A 57 17.44 -2.37 -6.14
C ALA A 57 16.33 -2.84 -7.09
N ALA A 58 16.68 -3.60 -8.13
CA ALA A 58 15.70 -4.18 -9.03
C ALA A 58 14.87 -5.26 -8.29
N ALA A 59 13.56 -5.03 -8.12
CA ALA A 59 12.63 -6.01 -7.58
C ALA A 59 12.01 -6.87 -8.70
N CYS A 60 11.72 -6.27 -9.86
CA CYS A 60 11.28 -6.96 -11.07
C CYS A 60 11.62 -6.13 -12.31
N SER A 61 11.42 -6.71 -13.50
CA SER A 61 11.62 -5.94 -14.74
C SER A 61 10.53 -4.87 -14.91
N PRO A 62 10.83 -3.75 -15.58
CA PRO A 62 9.83 -2.72 -15.89
C PRO A 62 8.62 -3.25 -16.67
N ALA A 63 8.81 -4.27 -17.50
CA ALA A 63 7.71 -4.91 -18.22
C ALA A 63 6.75 -5.63 -17.27
N VAL A 64 7.28 -6.37 -16.28
CA VAL A 64 6.48 -7.03 -15.24
C VAL A 64 5.76 -6.00 -14.37
N ALA A 65 6.45 -4.94 -13.94
CA ALA A 65 5.85 -3.86 -13.14
C ALA A 65 4.65 -3.23 -13.86
N ARG A 66 4.76 -2.90 -15.15
CA ARG A 66 3.65 -2.35 -15.96
C ARG A 66 2.44 -3.29 -16.03
N VAL A 67 2.68 -4.59 -16.18
CA VAL A 67 1.59 -5.60 -16.18
C VAL A 67 0.90 -5.60 -14.81
N LEU A 68 1.67 -5.63 -13.72
CA LEU A 68 1.12 -5.59 -12.36
C LEU A 68 0.34 -4.30 -12.09
N GLN A 69 0.85 -3.13 -12.51
CA GLN A 69 0.13 -1.85 -12.39
C GLN A 69 -1.23 -1.90 -13.10
N SER A 70 -1.27 -2.43 -14.33
CA SER A 70 -2.52 -2.58 -15.09
C SER A 70 -3.51 -3.53 -14.41
N MET A 71 -3.01 -4.66 -13.87
CA MET A 71 -3.86 -5.62 -13.14
C MET A 71 -4.42 -4.98 -11.87
N LEU A 72 -3.59 -4.28 -11.08
CA LEU A 72 -4.00 -3.60 -9.85
C LEU A 72 -5.00 -2.46 -10.09
N ALA A 73 -4.83 -1.70 -11.17
CA ALA A 73 -5.80 -0.69 -11.59
C ALA A 73 -7.15 -1.33 -11.98
N THR A 74 -7.13 -2.51 -12.62
CA THR A 74 -8.35 -3.24 -12.96
C THR A 74 -9.10 -3.74 -11.73
N VAL A 75 -8.39 -4.14 -10.66
CA VAL A 75 -9.01 -4.52 -9.38
C VAL A 75 -9.88 -3.40 -8.81
N VAL A 76 -9.43 -2.16 -8.91
CA VAL A 76 -10.17 -0.99 -8.43
C VAL A 76 -11.27 -0.60 -9.41
N ARG A 77 -10.94 -0.49 -10.69
CA ARG A 77 -11.88 0.00 -11.72
C ARG A 77 -13.09 -0.91 -11.94
N SER A 78 -12.91 -2.24 -11.89
CA SER A 78 -13.95 -3.19 -12.25
C SER A 78 -13.91 -4.51 -11.47
N GLY A 79 -13.06 -4.61 -10.44
CA GLY A 79 -12.91 -5.79 -9.59
C GLY A 79 -13.48 -5.58 -8.19
N ILE A 80 -13.03 -6.45 -7.28
CA ILE A 80 -13.47 -6.48 -5.86
C ILE A 80 -12.92 -5.32 -5.02
N GLY A 81 -12.04 -4.50 -5.58
CA GLY A 81 -11.46 -3.33 -4.93
C GLY A 81 -12.17 -2.02 -5.26
N GLY A 82 -13.37 -2.05 -5.81
CA GLY A 82 -14.10 -0.85 -6.25
C GLY A 82 -14.28 0.22 -5.19
N ASP A 83 -14.42 -0.16 -3.92
CA ASP A 83 -14.50 0.78 -2.79
C ASP A 83 -13.23 1.67 -2.65
N ALA A 84 -12.10 1.25 -3.24
CA ALA A 84 -10.86 2.02 -3.21
C ALA A 84 -10.78 3.12 -4.29
N GLN A 85 -11.82 3.27 -5.12
CA GLN A 85 -11.87 4.32 -6.13
C GLN A 85 -12.07 5.68 -5.44
N PRO A 86 -11.08 6.61 -5.50
CA PRO A 86 -11.24 7.95 -4.95
C PRO A 86 -12.17 8.80 -5.82
N HIS A 87 -12.67 9.91 -5.29
CA HIS A 87 -13.48 10.88 -6.02
C HIS A 87 -12.65 11.61 -7.09
N THR A 88 -11.37 11.79 -6.83
CA THR A 88 -10.43 12.48 -7.74
C THR A 88 -9.33 11.54 -8.19
N GLY A 89 -9.13 11.45 -9.50
CA GLY A 89 -8.07 10.62 -10.10
C GLY A 89 -8.40 9.12 -10.13
N THR A 90 -7.36 8.31 -10.25
CA THR A 90 -7.46 6.86 -10.38
C THR A 90 -6.63 6.18 -9.29
N ALA A 91 -7.00 4.97 -8.92
CA ALA A 91 -6.26 4.18 -7.94
C ALA A 91 -5.96 2.77 -8.46
N ALA A 92 -4.93 2.18 -7.91
CA ALA A 92 -4.57 0.78 -8.17
C ALA A 92 -4.22 0.10 -6.84
N GLY A 93 -4.69 -1.13 -6.64
CA GLY A 93 -4.42 -1.83 -5.39
C GLY A 93 -5.07 -3.19 -5.29
N LYS A 94 -4.92 -3.82 -4.13
CA LYS A 94 -5.43 -5.15 -3.85
C LYS A 94 -5.97 -5.24 -2.42
N THR A 95 -7.13 -5.87 -2.28
CA THR A 95 -7.70 -6.29 -1.00
C THR A 95 -6.99 -7.53 -0.46
N GLY A 96 -6.96 -7.70 0.85
CA GLY A 96 -6.51 -8.91 1.51
C GLY A 96 -7.31 -9.17 2.78
N THR A 97 -7.56 -10.43 3.08
CA THR A 97 -8.07 -10.85 4.38
C THR A 97 -7.20 -12.00 4.86
N ALA A 98 -6.51 -11.78 5.97
CA ALA A 98 -5.58 -12.77 6.53
C ALA A 98 -6.12 -13.30 7.85
N GLN A 99 -6.05 -14.60 8.02
CA GLN A 99 -6.30 -15.29 9.27
C GLN A 99 -5.11 -15.08 10.21
N THR A 100 -5.40 -14.78 11.48
CA THR A 100 -4.34 -14.52 12.47
C THR A 100 -4.00 -15.75 13.29
N GLY A 101 -4.88 -16.76 13.31
CA GLY A 101 -4.78 -17.89 14.22
C GLY A 101 -5.11 -17.53 15.68
N GLN A 102 -5.52 -16.28 15.94
CA GLN A 102 -5.96 -15.82 17.26
C GLN A 102 -7.49 -15.81 17.33
N PHE A 103 -8.03 -16.15 18.47
CA PHE A 103 -9.46 -16.24 18.69
C PHE A 103 -9.90 -15.39 19.86
N ASP A 104 -11.10 -14.81 19.77
CA ASP A 104 -11.72 -14.08 20.88
C ASP A 104 -12.32 -15.05 21.93
N ALA A 105 -12.94 -14.48 22.98
CA ALA A 105 -13.57 -15.24 24.05
C ALA A 105 -14.77 -16.09 23.58
N ASP A 106 -15.38 -15.71 22.44
CA ASP A 106 -16.50 -16.42 21.83
C ASP A 106 -16.03 -17.48 20.80
N GLY A 107 -14.70 -17.66 20.62
CA GLY A 107 -14.10 -18.60 19.68
C GLY A 107 -14.14 -18.14 18.23
N ARG A 108 -14.34 -16.83 17.97
CA ARG A 108 -14.28 -16.26 16.63
C ARG A 108 -12.84 -15.87 16.31
N GLU A 109 -12.38 -16.21 15.11
CA GLU A 109 -11.02 -15.85 14.69
C GLU A 109 -10.90 -14.35 14.42
N LEU A 110 -9.82 -13.75 14.92
CA LEU A 110 -9.42 -12.40 14.59
C LEU A 110 -8.88 -12.36 13.15
N LEU A 111 -9.34 -11.41 12.36
CA LEU A 111 -8.94 -11.26 10.97
C LEU A 111 -8.26 -9.93 10.73
N HIS A 112 -7.24 -9.93 9.90
CA HIS A 112 -6.63 -8.73 9.36
C HIS A 112 -7.25 -8.39 8.00
N TYR A 113 -7.86 -7.22 7.91
CA TYR A 113 -8.44 -6.70 6.66
C TYR A 113 -7.50 -5.67 6.05
N TRP A 114 -6.98 -5.99 4.89
CA TRP A 114 -5.98 -5.21 4.19
C TRP A 114 -6.53 -4.56 2.93
N PHE A 115 -6.04 -3.38 2.63
CA PHE A 115 -5.96 -2.85 1.30
C PHE A 115 -4.60 -2.16 1.12
N ALA A 116 -3.88 -2.51 0.07
CA ALA A 116 -2.62 -1.86 -0.28
C ALA A 116 -2.62 -1.49 -1.75
N GLY A 117 -2.05 -0.33 -2.07
CA GLY A 117 -2.08 0.20 -3.41
C GLY A 117 -1.30 1.49 -3.58
N PHE A 118 -1.50 2.14 -4.71
CA PHE A 118 -0.87 3.43 -5.03
C PHE A 118 -1.86 4.39 -5.71
N TYR A 119 -1.56 5.66 -5.58
CA TYR A 119 -2.36 6.78 -6.08
C TYR A 119 -1.47 7.91 -6.59
N PRO A 120 -1.82 8.58 -7.72
CA PRO A 120 -2.74 8.12 -8.77
C PRO A 120 -2.25 6.83 -9.45
N ALA A 121 -3.13 6.06 -10.10
CA ALA A 121 -2.73 4.80 -10.73
C ALA A 121 -1.89 4.98 -12.01
N ASP A 122 -2.14 6.06 -12.75
CA ASP A 122 -1.50 6.40 -14.03
C ASP A 122 -0.16 7.14 -13.85
N ALA A 123 0.01 7.86 -12.74
CA ALA A 123 1.25 8.57 -12.38
C ALA A 123 1.48 8.45 -10.85
N PRO A 124 1.93 7.29 -10.35
CA PRO A 124 2.01 7.02 -8.92
C PRO A 124 2.87 8.02 -8.17
N ARG A 125 2.32 8.64 -7.13
CA ARG A 125 2.99 9.54 -6.20
C ARG A 125 2.98 9.05 -4.78
N TYR A 126 1.94 8.32 -4.40
CA TYR A 126 1.72 7.82 -3.05
C TYR A 126 1.49 6.33 -3.06
N THR A 127 2.09 5.63 -2.13
CA THR A 127 1.79 4.23 -1.82
C THR A 127 1.16 4.19 -0.45
N ILE A 128 -0.02 3.57 -0.36
CA ILE A 128 -0.85 3.58 0.84
C ILE A 128 -1.18 2.14 1.20
N THR A 129 -1.03 1.79 2.48
CA THR A 129 -1.46 0.51 3.04
C THR A 129 -2.37 0.77 4.22
N VAL A 130 -3.56 0.19 4.18
CA VAL A 130 -4.53 0.19 5.26
C VAL A 130 -4.65 -1.22 5.82
N LEU A 131 -4.46 -1.35 7.13
CA LEU A 131 -4.66 -2.58 7.89
C LEU A 131 -5.68 -2.30 8.99
N GLN A 132 -6.72 -3.11 9.06
CA GLN A 132 -7.66 -3.15 10.17
C GLN A 132 -7.58 -4.51 10.85
N ASP A 133 -7.31 -4.50 12.15
CA ASP A 133 -7.36 -5.67 13.03
C ASP A 133 -8.74 -5.71 13.68
N SER A 134 -9.56 -6.71 13.38
CA SER A 134 -10.94 -6.73 13.84
C SER A 134 -11.50 -8.15 13.94
N GLN A 135 -12.27 -8.37 15.00
CA GLN A 135 -13.04 -9.60 15.22
C GLN A 135 -14.21 -9.75 14.23
N GLN A 136 -14.73 -8.64 13.74
CA GLN A 136 -15.85 -8.60 12.81
C GLN A 136 -15.43 -7.81 11.56
N LYS A 137 -16.08 -8.11 10.44
CA LYS A 137 -15.87 -7.34 9.22
C LYS A 137 -16.12 -5.85 9.52
N PRO A 138 -15.14 -4.95 9.32
CA PRO A 138 -15.31 -3.53 9.57
C PRO A 138 -16.47 -2.95 8.76
N GLN A 139 -17.21 -2.00 9.34
CA GLN A 139 -18.30 -1.29 8.63
C GLN A 139 -17.76 -0.51 7.44
N THR A 140 -16.62 0.16 7.63
CA THR A 140 -15.90 0.82 6.53
C THR A 140 -14.76 -0.11 6.11
N SER A 141 -14.74 -0.52 4.84
CA SER A 141 -13.72 -1.41 4.34
C SER A 141 -12.34 -0.72 4.29
N SER A 142 -11.25 -1.51 4.36
CA SER A 142 -9.89 -0.99 4.19
C SER A 142 -9.71 -0.34 2.82
N ALA A 143 -10.44 -0.79 1.80
CA ALA A 143 -10.49 -0.17 0.48
C ALA A 143 -11.14 1.23 0.52
N ALA A 144 -12.26 1.39 1.22
CA ALA A 144 -12.91 2.69 1.36
C ALA A 144 -12.06 3.68 2.18
N LEU A 145 -11.36 3.22 3.22
CA LEU A 145 -10.40 4.05 3.95
C LEU A 145 -9.23 4.48 3.07
N PHE A 146 -8.74 3.60 2.20
CA PHE A 146 -7.72 3.95 1.21
C PHE A 146 -8.20 5.08 0.30
N ALA A 147 -9.44 5.00 -0.23
CA ALA A 147 -10.02 6.05 -1.08
C ALA A 147 -10.10 7.39 -0.34
N GLN A 148 -10.53 7.41 0.92
CA GLN A 148 -10.56 8.62 1.74
C GLN A 148 -9.17 9.25 1.92
N VAL A 149 -8.14 8.44 2.15
CA VAL A 149 -6.76 8.93 2.23
C VAL A 149 -6.29 9.49 0.89
N ALA A 150 -6.59 8.81 -0.23
CA ALA A 150 -6.26 9.28 -1.57
C ALA A 150 -6.92 10.62 -1.89
N ASP A 151 -8.20 10.80 -1.54
CA ASP A 151 -8.91 12.06 -1.71
C ASP A 151 -8.30 13.20 -0.87
N ALA A 152 -7.91 12.90 0.39
CA ALA A 152 -7.23 13.87 1.24
C ALA A 152 -5.86 14.29 0.67
N LEU A 153 -5.12 13.36 0.09
CA LEU A 153 -3.84 13.63 -0.57
C LEU A 153 -4.04 14.48 -1.84
N ALA A 154 -5.12 14.25 -2.60
CA ALA A 154 -5.45 15.08 -3.76
C ALA A 154 -5.70 16.55 -3.37
N VAL A 155 -6.43 16.77 -2.28
CA VAL A 155 -6.66 18.13 -1.73
C VAL A 155 -5.36 18.77 -1.28
N LEU A 156 -4.50 18.02 -0.60
CA LEU A 156 -3.20 18.50 -0.15
C LEU A 156 -2.30 18.90 -1.33
N ASP A 157 -2.23 18.07 -2.37
CA ASP A 157 -1.46 18.36 -3.58
C ASP A 157 -1.92 19.64 -4.28
N ALA A 158 -3.24 19.85 -4.39
CA ALA A 158 -3.81 21.06 -4.95
C ALA A 158 -3.39 22.29 -4.14
N ALA A 159 -3.49 22.23 -2.81
CA ALA A 159 -3.12 23.33 -1.93
C ALA A 159 -1.61 23.68 -1.97
N ILE A 160 -0.75 22.66 -2.15
CA ILE A 160 0.70 22.88 -2.30
C ILE A 160 1.02 23.54 -3.64
N THR A 161 0.29 23.17 -4.70
CA THR A 161 0.53 23.70 -6.06
C THR A 161 0.02 25.15 -6.20
N GLU A 162 -1.03 25.52 -5.46
CA GLU A 162 -1.60 26.87 -5.46
C GLU A 162 -0.82 27.88 -4.61
N LYS A 163 0.09 27.43 -3.73
CA LYS A 163 0.89 28.33 -2.91
C LYS A 163 2.04 28.89 -3.76
N PRO A 164 2.06 30.22 -4.12
CA PRO A 164 3.19 30.80 -4.83
C PRO A 164 4.46 30.62 -3.98
N ALA A 165 5.61 30.40 -4.65
CA ALA A 165 6.90 30.44 -3.98
C ALA A 165 7.05 31.82 -3.32
N GLU A 166 6.80 31.92 -2.01
CA GLU A 166 7.19 33.09 -1.22
C GLU A 166 8.71 33.17 -1.31
N ASN A 167 9.17 34.25 -1.95
CA ASN A 167 10.53 34.59 -2.22
C ASN A 167 11.45 34.35 -1.00
N SER A 168 12.47 33.55 -1.19
CA SER A 168 13.66 33.49 -0.36
C SER A 168 14.60 34.61 -0.75
#